data_5bb3c08e73fc8969e8856ce935827804
#
_entry.id   5bb3c08e73fc8969e8856ce935827804
#
_cell.length_a   1.000
_cell.length_b   1.000
_cell.length_c   1.000
_cell.angle_alpha   90.00
_cell.angle_beta   90.00
_cell.angle_gamma   90.00
#
_symmetry.space_group_name_H-M   'P 1'
#
loop_
_entity.id
_entity.type
_entity.pdbx_description
1 polymer ?
#
loop_
_entity_poly.entity_id
_entity_poly.type
_entity_poly.pdbx_seq_one_letter_code
_entity_poly.pdbx_strand_id
1 'polypeptide(L)'
;WMLQGNRGDEQRRFQTEAEEVLELSPQDRNAWLIEALGERIKQNLDDPDTWLHRARLYVERQAWDEAANDYVQVIDLSQDIEVSESIRTAARVELAALPELFRRVVELRPDASIPWIGRGQYRALRSQWEESQSDYARANPTRAITDETFAYAGLSLLTDDRQGYEQLCADLVTRDEDLKDGYAAYVAARTCSIGPATAVQPEQLVEWASRAVQQNQDAWLLNALGLAYYRAGHLQQAIEALEKSNAGRWKRLCKAQNGLVLAMAHHSAGRQEEAQQWLQQATVTIDEARPKDASKPAPAYADDWIALELLRREAEGLIRPNDTADSEEPQSDQ
;
A
#
# COMPACT_ATOMS: atom_id res chain seq x y z
N TRP A 1 14.10 53.07 -9.80
CA TRP A 1 12.79 53.72 -9.89
C TRP A 1 11.87 53.10 -10.97
N MET A 2 12.40 52.56 -12.07
CA MET A 2 11.61 51.88 -13.11
C MET A 2 11.19 50.44 -12.77
N LEU A 3 11.79 49.77 -11.80
CA LEU A 3 11.44 48.37 -11.41
C LEU A 3 10.36 48.27 -10.32
N GLN A 4 9.98 49.36 -9.66
CA GLN A 4 8.93 49.40 -8.64
C GLN A 4 7.52 49.64 -9.23
N GLY A 5 7.40 50.27 -10.42
CA GLY A 5 6.14 50.50 -11.08
C GLY A 5 5.48 49.20 -11.63
N ASN A 6 6.28 48.27 -12.08
CA ASN A 6 5.78 47.06 -12.75
C ASN A 6 5.14 46.02 -11.77
N ARG A 7 5.63 45.94 -10.53
CA ARG A 7 5.05 45.02 -9.53
C ARG A 7 3.65 45.44 -9.04
N GLY A 8 3.38 46.73 -8.93
CA GLY A 8 2.08 47.25 -8.50
C GLY A 8 0.99 47.04 -9.56
N ASP A 9 1.34 47.13 -10.82
CA ASP A 9 0.41 46.93 -11.95
C ASP A 9 0.16 45.44 -12.19
N GLU A 10 1.15 44.56 -12.06
CA GLU A 10 0.97 43.11 -12.06
C GLU A 10 0.07 42.66 -10.90
N GLN A 11 0.30 43.16 -9.70
CA GLN A 11 -0.49 42.80 -8.52
C GLN A 11 -1.94 43.22 -8.64
N ARG A 12 -2.19 44.41 -9.19
CA ARG A 12 -3.57 44.87 -9.49
C ARG A 12 -4.23 44.05 -10.58
N ARG A 13 -3.50 43.69 -11.63
CA ARG A 13 -4.01 42.84 -12.70
C ARG A 13 -4.41 41.46 -12.17
N PHE A 14 -3.57 40.81 -11.36
CA PHE A 14 -3.93 39.53 -10.72
C PHE A 14 -5.13 39.65 -9.78
N GLN A 15 -5.26 40.76 -9.06
CA GLN A 15 -6.40 40.96 -8.19
C GLN A 15 -7.70 41.14 -8.99
N THR A 16 -7.67 41.91 -10.08
CA THR A 16 -8.83 42.09 -10.96
C THR A 16 -9.21 40.76 -11.66
N GLU A 17 -8.24 40.04 -12.19
CA GLU A 17 -8.45 38.71 -12.79
C GLU A 17 -9.03 37.72 -11.76
N ALA A 18 -8.56 37.75 -10.50
CA ALA A 18 -9.09 36.90 -9.44
C ALA A 18 -10.53 37.28 -9.06
N GLU A 19 -10.85 38.57 -9.00
CA GLU A 19 -12.21 39.07 -8.73
C GLU A 19 -13.18 38.68 -9.86
N GLU A 20 -12.78 38.84 -11.13
CA GLU A 20 -13.57 38.40 -12.28
C GLU A 20 -13.80 36.85 -12.27
N VAL A 21 -12.80 36.05 -11.94
CA VAL A 21 -12.95 34.59 -11.83
C VAL A 21 -13.86 34.17 -10.69
N LEU A 22 -13.88 34.91 -9.58
CA LEU A 22 -14.79 34.65 -8.45
C LEU A 22 -16.27 34.94 -8.77
N GLU A 23 -16.55 35.83 -9.71
CA GLU A 23 -17.91 36.12 -10.19
C GLU A 23 -18.41 35.10 -11.22
N LEU A 24 -17.54 34.27 -11.79
CA LEU A 24 -17.93 33.26 -12.76
C LEU A 24 -18.78 32.15 -12.14
N SER A 25 -19.64 31.55 -12.94
CA SER A 25 -20.27 30.29 -12.57
C SER A 25 -19.20 29.22 -12.34
N PRO A 26 -19.47 28.18 -11.51
CA PRO A 26 -18.50 27.09 -11.32
C PRO A 26 -18.03 26.45 -12.63
N GLN A 27 -18.89 26.33 -13.62
CA GLN A 27 -18.57 25.76 -14.95
C GLN A 27 -17.65 26.68 -15.75
N ASP A 28 -17.93 28.00 -15.76
CA ASP A 28 -17.08 28.99 -16.46
C ASP A 28 -15.73 29.13 -15.78
N ARG A 29 -15.71 29.07 -14.45
CA ARG A 29 -14.48 29.08 -13.66
C ARG A 29 -13.58 27.87 -14.00
N ASN A 30 -14.15 26.66 -14.06
CA ASN A 30 -13.39 25.46 -14.45
C ASN A 30 -12.87 25.58 -15.89
N ALA A 31 -13.65 26.19 -16.81
CA ALA A 31 -13.18 26.41 -18.17
C ALA A 31 -11.98 27.36 -18.21
N TRP A 32 -12.06 28.46 -17.49
CA TRP A 32 -10.97 29.43 -17.35
C TRP A 32 -9.72 28.79 -16.73
N LEU A 33 -9.88 28.01 -15.65
CA LEU A 33 -8.77 27.31 -14.99
C LEU A 33 -8.10 26.31 -15.92
N ILE A 34 -8.86 25.56 -16.71
CA ILE A 34 -8.32 24.61 -17.69
C ILE A 34 -7.43 25.32 -18.71
N GLU A 35 -7.89 26.49 -19.20
CA GLU A 35 -7.13 27.29 -20.16
C GLU A 35 -5.84 27.84 -19.51
N ALA A 36 -5.93 28.42 -18.32
CA ALA A 36 -4.81 28.97 -17.56
C ALA A 36 -3.75 27.87 -17.25
N LEU A 37 -4.19 26.68 -16.83
CA LEU A 37 -3.30 25.54 -16.62
C LEU A 37 -2.68 25.06 -17.95
N GLY A 38 -3.43 25.11 -19.06
CA GLY A 38 -2.92 24.82 -20.39
C GLY A 38 -1.77 25.73 -20.80
N GLU A 39 -1.86 27.05 -20.52
CA GLU A 39 -0.76 27.99 -20.76
C GLU A 39 0.44 27.72 -19.84
N ARG A 40 0.20 27.38 -18.57
CA ARG A 40 1.26 27.01 -17.64
C ARG A 40 2.00 25.73 -18.07
N ILE A 41 1.28 24.72 -18.55
CA ILE A 41 1.87 23.49 -19.09
C ILE A 41 2.78 23.79 -20.28
N LYS A 42 2.38 24.68 -21.20
CA LYS A 42 3.23 25.07 -22.31
C LYS A 42 4.56 25.71 -21.87
N GLN A 43 4.56 26.38 -20.73
CA GLN A 43 5.77 27.00 -20.15
C GLN A 43 6.65 25.98 -19.40
N ASN A 44 6.05 24.95 -18.81
CA ASN A 44 6.75 23.91 -18.08
C ASN A 44 6.03 22.56 -18.28
N LEU A 45 6.52 21.76 -19.23
CA LEU A 45 5.96 20.46 -19.58
C LEU A 45 6.25 19.39 -18.52
N ASP A 46 7.28 19.60 -17.68
CA ASP A 46 7.78 18.62 -16.71
C ASP A 46 7.18 18.83 -15.30
N ASP A 47 6.10 19.59 -15.18
CA ASP A 47 5.39 19.83 -13.91
C ASP A 47 4.16 18.90 -13.77
N PRO A 48 4.29 17.74 -13.10
CA PRO A 48 3.20 16.77 -12.98
C PRO A 48 2.04 17.29 -12.12
N ASP A 49 2.27 18.24 -11.21
CA ASP A 49 1.20 18.86 -10.41
C ASP A 49 0.24 19.65 -11.29
N THR A 50 0.76 20.40 -12.26
CA THR A 50 -0.07 21.17 -13.19
C THR A 50 -0.91 20.26 -14.09
N TRP A 51 -0.34 19.16 -14.59
CA TRP A 51 -1.07 18.15 -15.35
C TRP A 51 -2.17 17.49 -14.50
N LEU A 52 -1.86 17.06 -13.28
CA LEU A 52 -2.82 16.44 -12.38
C LEU A 52 -3.96 17.38 -12.02
N HIS A 53 -3.66 18.66 -11.80
CA HIS A 53 -4.68 19.66 -11.50
C HIS A 53 -5.66 19.84 -12.68
N ARG A 54 -5.15 19.94 -13.92
CA ARG A 54 -6.00 20.05 -15.11
C ARG A 54 -6.80 18.77 -15.35
N ALA A 55 -6.20 17.60 -15.15
CA ALA A 55 -6.89 16.32 -15.23
C ALA A 55 -8.13 16.25 -14.33
N ARG A 56 -8.02 16.72 -13.08
CA ARG A 56 -9.14 16.77 -12.12
C ARG A 56 -10.28 17.65 -12.60
N LEU A 57 -9.98 18.82 -13.18
CA LEU A 57 -11.00 19.70 -13.75
C LEU A 57 -11.71 19.05 -14.94
N TYR A 58 -10.99 18.27 -15.77
CA TYR A 58 -11.59 17.48 -16.84
C TYR A 58 -12.50 16.37 -16.28
N VAL A 59 -12.09 15.70 -15.19
CA VAL A 59 -12.94 14.70 -14.50
C VAL A 59 -14.24 15.32 -14.00
N GLU A 60 -14.20 16.51 -13.36
CA GLU A 60 -15.38 17.21 -12.91
C GLU A 60 -16.36 17.55 -14.06
N ARG A 61 -15.83 17.76 -15.26
CA ARG A 61 -16.62 18.01 -16.47
C ARG A 61 -17.00 16.73 -17.23
N GLN A 62 -16.62 15.56 -16.74
CA GLN A 62 -16.77 14.26 -17.41
C GLN A 62 -16.10 14.20 -18.81
N ALA A 63 -15.09 15.04 -19.03
CA ALA A 63 -14.25 15.07 -20.21
C ALA A 63 -13.17 13.98 -20.09
N TRP A 64 -13.60 12.72 -20.21
CA TRP A 64 -12.79 11.55 -19.85
C TRP A 64 -11.56 11.34 -20.71
N ASP A 65 -11.61 11.71 -22.00
CA ASP A 65 -10.48 11.55 -22.92
C ASP A 65 -9.37 12.57 -22.62
N GLU A 66 -9.74 13.81 -22.36
CA GLU A 66 -8.82 14.87 -21.97
C GLU A 66 -8.21 14.56 -20.59
N ALA A 67 -9.03 14.13 -19.64
CA ALA A 67 -8.55 13.69 -18.34
C ALA A 67 -7.54 12.55 -18.48
N ALA A 68 -7.85 11.51 -19.26
CA ALA A 68 -6.98 10.36 -19.45
C ALA A 68 -5.63 10.75 -20.06
N ASN A 69 -5.62 11.66 -21.05
CA ASN A 69 -4.38 12.16 -21.64
C ASN A 69 -3.50 12.88 -20.61
N ASP A 70 -4.09 13.71 -19.75
CA ASP A 70 -3.36 14.41 -18.71
C ASP A 70 -2.84 13.43 -17.64
N TYR A 71 -3.63 12.43 -17.21
CA TYR A 71 -3.16 11.37 -16.31
C TYR A 71 -2.02 10.55 -16.90
N VAL A 72 -2.02 10.29 -18.20
CA VAL A 72 -0.90 9.64 -18.90
C VAL A 72 0.37 10.48 -18.75
N GLN A 73 0.31 11.80 -18.90
CA GLN A 73 1.48 12.67 -18.70
C GLN A 73 1.96 12.61 -17.25
N VAL A 74 1.06 12.62 -16.25
CA VAL A 74 1.42 12.44 -14.85
C VAL A 74 2.14 11.10 -14.63
N ILE A 75 1.65 10.02 -15.23
CA ILE A 75 2.26 8.68 -15.14
C ILE A 75 3.65 8.68 -15.77
N ASP A 76 3.81 9.25 -16.96
CA ASP A 76 5.08 9.26 -17.69
C ASP A 76 6.14 10.06 -16.92
N LEU A 77 5.79 11.25 -16.44
CA LEU A 77 6.67 12.08 -15.60
C LEU A 77 7.00 11.41 -14.25
N SER A 78 6.05 10.60 -13.72
CA SER A 78 6.25 9.91 -12.44
C SER A 78 7.19 8.70 -12.50
N GLN A 79 7.69 8.33 -13.68
CA GLN A 79 8.75 7.33 -13.82
C GLN A 79 10.12 7.87 -13.41
N ASP A 80 10.31 9.19 -13.43
CA ASP A 80 11.50 9.84 -12.91
C ASP A 80 11.47 9.90 -11.38
N ILE A 81 12.61 9.58 -10.74
CA ILE A 81 12.77 9.42 -9.28
C ILE A 81 12.49 10.74 -8.52
N GLU A 82 12.59 11.87 -9.18
CA GLU A 82 12.43 13.20 -8.59
C GLU A 82 10.96 13.62 -8.38
N VAL A 83 10.00 12.89 -8.95
CA VAL A 83 8.58 13.23 -8.77
C VAL A 83 8.11 12.83 -7.38
N SER A 84 7.44 13.76 -6.72
CA SER A 84 6.88 13.59 -5.37
C SER A 84 6.00 12.33 -5.26
N GLU A 85 6.27 11.48 -4.26
CA GLU A 85 5.44 10.31 -3.95
C GLU A 85 3.97 10.70 -3.71
N SER A 86 3.70 11.93 -3.26
CA SER A 86 2.34 12.43 -3.07
C SER A 86 1.55 12.50 -4.37
N ILE A 87 2.19 12.88 -5.47
CA ILE A 87 1.55 12.97 -6.80
C ILE A 87 1.24 11.57 -7.33
N ARG A 88 2.21 10.65 -7.22
CA ARG A 88 2.01 9.24 -7.60
C ARG A 88 0.86 8.61 -6.84
N THR A 89 0.83 8.84 -5.53
CA THR A 89 -0.23 8.32 -4.66
C THR A 89 -1.59 8.93 -5.03
N ALA A 90 -1.67 10.23 -5.28
CA ALA A 90 -2.91 10.88 -5.70
C ALA A 90 -3.42 10.31 -7.03
N ALA A 91 -2.56 10.18 -8.03
CA ALA A 91 -2.93 9.59 -9.32
C ALA A 91 -3.42 8.14 -9.18
N ARG A 92 -2.73 7.32 -8.37
CA ARG A 92 -3.14 5.92 -8.08
C ARG A 92 -4.54 5.85 -7.47
N VAL A 93 -4.80 6.66 -6.44
CA VAL A 93 -6.09 6.67 -5.72
C VAL A 93 -7.23 7.12 -6.63
N GLU A 94 -7.01 8.18 -7.40
CA GLU A 94 -8.02 8.76 -8.28
C GLU A 94 -8.36 7.83 -9.45
N LEU A 95 -7.36 7.24 -10.11
CA LEU A 95 -7.55 6.24 -11.15
C LEU A 95 -8.30 5.00 -10.63
N ALA A 96 -7.97 4.56 -9.42
CA ALA A 96 -8.64 3.41 -8.80
C ALA A 96 -10.13 3.67 -8.52
N ALA A 97 -10.49 4.91 -8.17
CA ALA A 97 -11.85 5.30 -7.82
C ALA A 97 -12.76 5.55 -9.04
N LEU A 98 -12.19 5.74 -10.23
CA LEU A 98 -12.90 6.16 -11.44
C LEU A 98 -12.76 5.12 -12.57
N PRO A 99 -13.63 4.11 -12.66
CA PRO A 99 -13.50 2.99 -13.60
C PRO A 99 -13.41 3.43 -15.09
N GLU A 100 -14.17 4.45 -15.48
CA GLU A 100 -14.15 4.95 -16.85
C GLU A 100 -12.81 5.63 -17.19
N LEU A 101 -12.29 6.43 -16.29
CA LEU A 101 -10.98 7.04 -16.43
C LEU A 101 -9.87 5.98 -16.48
N PHE A 102 -9.92 5.02 -15.54
CA PHE A 102 -8.99 3.89 -15.51
C PHE A 102 -8.94 3.15 -16.85
N ARG A 103 -10.11 2.82 -17.40
CA ARG A 103 -10.21 2.11 -18.68
C ARG A 103 -9.50 2.87 -19.80
N ARG A 104 -9.72 4.17 -19.91
CA ARG A 104 -9.10 5.02 -20.95
C ARG A 104 -7.60 5.15 -20.76
N VAL A 105 -7.13 5.35 -19.55
CA VAL A 105 -5.68 5.43 -19.26
C VAL A 105 -4.98 4.11 -19.63
N VAL A 106 -5.57 2.96 -19.32
CA VAL A 106 -5.01 1.65 -19.65
C VAL A 106 -5.05 1.38 -21.17
N GLU A 107 -6.06 1.88 -21.88
CA GLU A 107 -6.10 1.81 -23.35
C GLU A 107 -4.98 2.64 -23.99
N LEU A 108 -4.66 3.81 -23.44
CA LEU A 108 -3.58 4.69 -23.91
C LEU A 108 -2.18 4.16 -23.51
N ARG A 109 -2.07 3.57 -22.33
CA ARG A 109 -0.80 3.09 -21.75
C ARG A 109 -0.96 1.68 -21.14
N PRO A 110 -1.10 0.65 -21.96
CA PRO A 110 -1.33 -0.72 -21.48
C PRO A 110 -0.13 -1.32 -20.72
N ASP A 111 1.06 -0.79 -20.95
CA ASP A 111 2.34 -1.18 -20.35
C ASP A 111 2.64 -0.46 -19.02
N ALA A 112 1.87 0.57 -18.66
CA ALA A 112 2.09 1.31 -17.42
C ALA A 112 1.65 0.50 -16.20
N SER A 113 2.55 0.33 -15.21
CA SER A 113 2.25 -0.39 -13.96
C SER A 113 1.38 0.42 -12.99
N ILE A 114 1.52 1.75 -12.97
CA ILE A 114 0.90 2.65 -12.00
C ILE A 114 -0.62 2.50 -11.92
N PRO A 115 -1.40 2.48 -13.01
CA PRO A 115 -2.85 2.31 -12.94
C PRO A 115 -3.24 0.96 -12.30
N TRP A 116 -2.56 -0.11 -12.71
CA TRP A 116 -2.82 -1.46 -12.20
C TRP A 116 -2.51 -1.58 -10.71
N ILE A 117 -1.36 -1.06 -10.25
CA ILE A 117 -1.00 -1.00 -8.82
C ILE A 117 -2.07 -0.23 -8.04
N GLY A 118 -2.45 0.96 -8.50
CA GLY A 118 -3.45 1.79 -7.83
C GLY A 118 -4.79 1.08 -7.65
N ARG A 119 -5.30 0.46 -8.73
CA ARG A 119 -6.56 -0.30 -8.64
C ARG A 119 -6.41 -1.55 -7.79
N GLY A 120 -5.29 -2.26 -7.87
CA GLY A 120 -4.98 -3.39 -7.00
C GLY A 120 -4.99 -3.01 -5.52
N GLN A 121 -4.33 -1.90 -5.16
CA GLN A 121 -4.34 -1.36 -3.79
C GLN A 121 -5.76 -1.03 -3.32
N TYR A 122 -6.55 -0.35 -4.13
CA TYR A 122 -7.93 -0.01 -3.81
C TYR A 122 -8.80 -1.26 -3.58
N ARG A 123 -8.62 -2.29 -4.42
CA ARG A 123 -9.32 -3.57 -4.31
C ARG A 123 -8.90 -4.35 -3.06
N ALA A 124 -7.60 -4.38 -2.74
CA ALA A 124 -7.09 -4.99 -1.52
C ALA A 124 -7.71 -4.37 -0.26
N LEU A 125 -7.80 -3.04 -0.19
CA LEU A 125 -8.41 -2.32 0.93
C LEU A 125 -9.93 -2.58 1.08
N ARG A 126 -10.55 -3.20 0.08
CA ARG A 126 -11.95 -3.66 0.09
C ARG A 126 -12.06 -5.18 0.20
N SER A 127 -10.96 -5.85 0.50
CA SER A 127 -10.88 -7.32 0.60
C SER A 127 -11.31 -8.06 -0.69
N GLN A 128 -11.14 -7.44 -1.86
CA GLN A 128 -11.34 -8.02 -3.18
C GLN A 128 -10.02 -8.65 -3.65
N TRP A 129 -9.67 -9.80 -3.05
CA TRP A 129 -8.33 -10.36 -3.12
C TRP A 129 -7.97 -10.86 -4.51
N GLU A 130 -8.83 -11.62 -5.18
CA GLU A 130 -8.60 -12.20 -6.50
C GLU A 130 -8.45 -11.12 -7.58
N GLU A 131 -9.33 -10.11 -7.56
CA GLU A 131 -9.25 -8.99 -8.49
C GLU A 131 -8.02 -8.13 -8.23
N SER A 132 -7.64 -7.97 -6.94
CA SER A 132 -6.42 -7.26 -6.56
C SER A 132 -5.18 -8.00 -7.06
N GLN A 133 -5.08 -9.30 -6.83
CA GLN A 133 -3.96 -10.12 -7.31
C GLN A 133 -3.82 -10.04 -8.84
N SER A 134 -4.95 -10.12 -9.57
CA SER A 134 -4.96 -9.98 -11.03
C SER A 134 -4.41 -8.64 -11.52
N ASP A 135 -4.72 -7.54 -10.80
CA ASP A 135 -4.18 -6.22 -11.14
C ASP A 135 -2.68 -6.12 -10.85
N TYR A 136 -2.24 -6.60 -9.69
CA TYR A 136 -0.81 -6.64 -9.37
C TYR A 136 -0.01 -7.51 -10.36
N ALA A 137 -0.54 -8.65 -10.77
CA ALA A 137 0.10 -9.50 -11.77
C ALA A 137 0.36 -8.75 -13.09
N ARG A 138 -0.60 -7.92 -13.54
CA ARG A 138 -0.47 -7.09 -14.74
C ARG A 138 0.55 -5.96 -14.58
N ALA A 139 0.74 -5.48 -13.36
CA ALA A 139 1.72 -4.45 -13.04
C ALA A 139 3.17 -4.97 -13.05
N ASN A 140 3.39 -6.29 -13.18
CA ASN A 140 4.71 -6.93 -13.09
C ASN A 140 5.46 -6.58 -11.78
N PRO A 141 4.89 -6.89 -10.60
CA PRO A 141 5.36 -6.41 -9.31
C PRO A 141 6.69 -7.03 -8.85
N THR A 142 7.20 -8.03 -9.58
CA THR A 142 8.45 -8.73 -9.27
C THR A 142 9.67 -8.17 -10.00
N ARG A 143 9.48 -7.17 -10.88
CA ARG A 143 10.59 -6.55 -11.61
C ARG A 143 11.59 -5.86 -10.67
N ALA A 144 11.10 -5.16 -9.67
CA ALA A 144 11.89 -4.55 -8.61
C ALA A 144 11.46 -5.13 -7.26
N ILE A 145 12.34 -5.09 -6.25
CA ILE A 145 12.02 -5.53 -4.88
C ILE A 145 11.46 -4.33 -4.11
N THR A 146 10.14 -4.23 -4.06
CA THR A 146 9.39 -3.09 -3.51
C THR A 146 8.19 -3.57 -2.70
N ASP A 147 7.46 -2.66 -2.06
CA ASP A 147 6.23 -2.98 -1.34
C ASP A 147 5.17 -3.65 -2.24
N GLU A 148 5.19 -3.40 -3.54
CA GLU A 148 4.34 -4.09 -4.51
C GLU A 148 4.68 -5.59 -4.62
N THR A 149 5.96 -5.96 -4.47
CA THR A 149 6.39 -7.37 -4.39
C THR A 149 5.81 -8.05 -3.16
N PHE A 150 5.87 -7.37 -2.00
CA PHE A 150 5.26 -7.85 -0.77
C PHE A 150 3.75 -8.00 -0.90
N ALA A 151 3.06 -6.96 -1.44
CA ALA A 151 1.61 -6.99 -1.60
C ALA A 151 1.17 -8.14 -2.51
N TYR A 152 1.88 -8.37 -3.62
CA TYR A 152 1.58 -9.47 -4.53
C TYR A 152 1.78 -10.85 -3.88
N ALA A 153 2.87 -11.03 -3.12
CA ALA A 153 3.11 -12.25 -2.36
C ALA A 153 2.01 -12.53 -1.32
N GLY A 154 1.62 -11.50 -0.57
CA GLY A 154 0.53 -11.61 0.41
C GLY A 154 -0.81 -11.91 -0.25
N LEU A 155 -1.11 -11.33 -1.40
CA LEU A 155 -2.31 -11.64 -2.17
C LEU A 155 -2.31 -13.08 -2.67
N SER A 156 -1.16 -13.62 -3.10
CA SER A 156 -1.05 -15.04 -3.47
C SER A 156 -1.46 -15.96 -2.31
N LEU A 157 -1.07 -15.63 -1.08
CA LEU A 157 -1.51 -16.38 0.11
C LEU A 157 -3.00 -16.18 0.44
N LEU A 158 -3.55 -14.98 0.24
CA LEU A 158 -4.96 -14.69 0.49
C LEU A 158 -5.91 -15.37 -0.52
N THR A 159 -5.41 -15.69 -1.72
CA THR A 159 -6.11 -16.36 -2.81
C THR A 159 -5.74 -17.84 -2.97
N ASP A 160 -5.09 -18.42 -1.95
CA ASP A 160 -4.64 -19.82 -1.90
C ASP A 160 -3.64 -20.23 -3.00
N ASP A 161 -3.02 -19.27 -3.71
CA ASP A 161 -1.91 -19.49 -4.65
C ASP A 161 -0.58 -19.67 -3.90
N ARG A 162 -0.51 -20.73 -3.11
CA ARG A 162 0.68 -21.07 -2.32
C ARG A 162 1.89 -21.35 -3.21
N GLN A 163 1.69 -21.96 -4.38
CA GLN A 163 2.76 -22.23 -5.32
C GLN A 163 3.39 -20.94 -5.87
N GLY A 164 2.58 -19.97 -6.25
CA GLY A 164 3.06 -18.65 -6.70
C GLY A 164 3.86 -17.92 -5.62
N TYR A 165 3.40 -17.98 -4.36
CA TYR A 165 4.12 -17.42 -3.23
C TYR A 165 5.49 -18.09 -3.01
N GLU A 166 5.57 -19.44 -3.00
CA GLU A 166 6.82 -20.17 -2.84
C GLU A 166 7.81 -19.90 -3.99
N GLN A 167 7.32 -19.82 -5.23
CA GLN A 167 8.15 -19.48 -6.37
C GLN A 167 8.74 -18.08 -6.24
N LEU A 168 7.93 -17.10 -5.82
CA LEU A 168 8.39 -15.72 -5.61
C LEU A 168 9.47 -15.67 -4.52
N CYS A 169 9.30 -16.39 -3.40
CA CYS A 169 10.31 -16.48 -2.35
C CYS A 169 11.61 -17.12 -2.87
N ALA A 170 11.51 -18.19 -3.68
CA ALA A 170 12.67 -18.82 -4.30
C ALA A 170 13.40 -17.86 -5.25
N ASP A 171 12.68 -17.08 -6.05
CA ASP A 171 13.26 -16.09 -6.96
C ASP A 171 14.01 -15.00 -6.18
N LEU A 172 13.47 -14.53 -5.03
CA LEU A 172 14.14 -13.56 -4.16
C LEU A 172 15.48 -14.10 -3.61
N VAL A 173 15.57 -15.40 -3.29
CA VAL A 173 16.84 -16.01 -2.85
C VAL A 173 17.92 -15.92 -3.93
N THR A 174 17.56 -15.97 -5.22
CA THR A 174 18.52 -15.87 -6.31
C THR A 174 19.04 -14.46 -6.58
N ARG A 175 18.43 -13.43 -5.96
CA ARG A 175 18.72 -12.00 -6.18
C ARG A 175 19.62 -11.40 -5.10
N ASP A 176 20.62 -12.13 -4.64
CA ASP A 176 21.49 -11.75 -3.50
C ASP A 176 22.18 -10.38 -3.68
N GLU A 177 22.58 -10.02 -4.90
CA GLU A 177 23.18 -8.71 -5.18
C GLU A 177 22.22 -7.55 -4.93
N ASP A 178 20.94 -7.71 -5.29
CA ASP A 178 19.89 -6.70 -5.05
C ASP A 178 19.64 -6.53 -3.55
N LEU A 179 19.79 -7.59 -2.75
CA LEU A 179 19.56 -7.63 -1.31
C LEU A 179 20.69 -7.05 -0.47
N LYS A 180 21.75 -6.52 -1.09
CA LYS A 180 22.75 -5.70 -0.40
C LYS A 180 22.21 -4.35 0.02
N ASP A 181 21.20 -3.85 -0.68
CA ASP A 181 20.43 -2.69 -0.25
C ASP A 181 19.54 -3.02 0.96
N GLY A 182 19.60 -2.18 1.98
CA GLY A 182 18.86 -2.41 3.23
C GLY A 182 17.34 -2.40 3.05
N TYR A 183 16.81 -1.58 2.13
CA TYR A 183 15.38 -1.55 1.85
C TYR A 183 14.93 -2.81 1.08
N ALA A 184 15.68 -3.23 0.06
CA ALA A 184 15.39 -4.46 -0.66
C ALA A 184 15.47 -5.70 0.26
N ALA A 185 16.46 -5.73 1.16
CA ALA A 185 16.58 -6.78 2.16
C ALA A 185 15.39 -6.80 3.14
N TYR A 186 14.91 -5.63 3.58
CA TYR A 186 13.68 -5.51 4.37
C TYR A 186 12.47 -6.08 3.63
N VAL A 187 12.26 -5.67 2.39
CA VAL A 187 11.12 -6.15 1.60
C VAL A 187 11.17 -7.66 1.41
N ALA A 188 12.35 -8.22 1.08
CA ALA A 188 12.53 -9.65 0.93
C ALA A 188 12.27 -10.43 2.24
N ALA A 189 12.80 -9.95 3.36
CA ALA A 189 12.56 -10.55 4.67
C ALA A 189 11.06 -10.52 5.03
N ARG A 190 10.40 -9.37 4.88
CA ARG A 190 8.97 -9.19 5.13
C ARG A 190 8.14 -10.10 4.23
N THR A 191 8.47 -10.15 2.94
CA THR A 191 7.76 -10.95 1.93
C THR A 191 7.81 -12.44 2.27
N CYS A 192 9.01 -12.99 2.53
CA CYS A 192 9.17 -14.42 2.77
C CYS A 192 8.81 -14.83 4.21
N SER A 193 8.58 -13.87 5.12
CA SER A 193 8.15 -14.14 6.50
C SER A 193 6.63 -14.02 6.70
N ILE A 194 5.88 -13.39 5.76
CA ILE A 194 4.45 -13.14 5.97
C ILE A 194 3.62 -14.43 6.05
N GLY A 195 4.07 -15.49 5.39
CA GLY A 195 3.55 -16.83 5.51
C GLY A 195 4.67 -17.83 5.75
N PRO A 196 4.36 -19.08 6.05
CA PRO A 196 5.36 -20.15 6.10
C PRO A 196 5.91 -20.39 4.70
N ALA A 197 7.17 -19.99 4.44
CA ALA A 197 7.89 -20.21 3.19
C ALA A 197 8.90 -21.32 3.37
N THR A 198 8.91 -22.29 2.48
CA THR A 198 9.84 -23.43 2.49
C THR A 198 11.08 -23.20 1.63
N ALA A 199 10.99 -22.25 0.69
CA ALA A 199 12.08 -21.92 -0.24
C ALA A 199 13.22 -21.13 0.42
N VAL A 200 13.00 -20.50 1.59
CA VAL A 200 13.98 -19.66 2.28
C VAL A 200 14.32 -20.26 3.64
N GLN A 201 15.60 -20.38 3.95
CA GLN A 201 16.02 -20.82 5.27
C GLN A 201 15.66 -19.76 6.32
N PRO A 202 15.12 -20.15 7.49
CA PRO A 202 14.67 -19.18 8.50
C PRO A 202 15.78 -18.22 8.95
N GLU A 203 17.01 -18.67 9.07
CA GLU A 203 18.17 -17.86 9.43
C GLU A 203 18.49 -16.80 8.38
N GLN A 204 18.21 -17.07 7.11
CA GLN A 204 18.38 -16.10 6.02
C GLN A 204 17.36 -14.97 6.12
N LEU A 205 16.12 -15.25 6.56
CA LEU A 205 15.12 -14.21 6.85
C LEU A 205 15.62 -13.26 7.95
N VAL A 206 16.21 -13.82 9.01
CA VAL A 206 16.82 -13.05 10.10
C VAL A 206 18.00 -12.23 9.61
N GLU A 207 18.85 -12.77 8.74
CA GLU A 207 19.98 -12.04 8.16
C GLU A 207 19.50 -10.83 7.35
N TRP A 208 18.53 -11.01 6.43
CA TRP A 208 17.97 -9.93 5.62
C TRP A 208 17.31 -8.84 6.48
N ALA A 209 16.46 -9.22 7.44
CA ALA A 209 15.83 -8.27 8.34
C ALA A 209 16.87 -7.53 9.22
N SER A 210 17.90 -8.23 9.70
CA SER A 210 18.97 -7.63 10.50
C SER A 210 19.79 -6.62 9.72
N ARG A 211 20.05 -6.88 8.43
CA ARG A 211 20.75 -5.95 7.52
C ARG A 211 19.99 -4.62 7.40
N ALA A 212 18.68 -4.68 7.29
CA ALA A 212 17.84 -3.48 7.26
C ALA A 212 17.90 -2.67 8.57
N VAL A 213 17.81 -3.34 9.71
CA VAL A 213 17.82 -2.72 11.05
C VAL A 213 19.18 -2.11 11.40
N GLN A 214 20.30 -2.57 10.81
CA GLN A 214 21.63 -1.98 11.00
C GLN A 214 21.71 -0.52 10.53
N GLN A 215 20.94 -0.16 9.49
CA GLN A 215 20.93 1.19 8.95
C GLN A 215 20.01 2.13 9.75
N ASN A 216 18.90 1.60 10.27
CA ASN A 216 17.88 2.34 10.99
C ASN A 216 17.08 1.38 11.88
N GLN A 217 16.60 1.85 13.03
CA GLN A 217 15.77 1.08 13.97
C GLN A 217 14.31 1.56 14.00
N ASP A 218 13.79 1.92 12.84
CA ASP A 218 12.39 2.30 12.71
C ASP A 218 11.45 1.15 13.10
N ALA A 219 10.28 1.51 13.61
CA ALA A 219 9.31 0.53 14.12
C ALA A 219 8.92 -0.53 13.08
N TRP A 220 8.79 -0.15 11.82
CA TRP A 220 8.43 -1.06 10.73
C TRP A 220 9.55 -2.06 10.38
N LEU A 221 10.84 -1.65 10.49
CA LEU A 221 11.98 -2.56 10.34
C LEU A 221 12.07 -3.56 11.49
N LEU A 222 11.84 -3.09 12.72
CA LEU A 222 11.80 -3.95 13.90
C LEU A 222 10.62 -4.94 13.86
N ASN A 223 9.48 -4.58 13.26
CA ASN A 223 8.39 -5.51 12.99
C ASN A 223 8.83 -6.64 12.07
N ALA A 224 9.47 -6.32 10.93
CA ALA A 224 9.97 -7.35 10.01
C ALA A 224 11.02 -8.26 10.67
N LEU A 225 11.92 -7.69 11.48
CA LEU A 225 12.89 -8.49 12.23
C LEU A 225 12.22 -9.41 13.26
N GLY A 226 11.22 -8.90 13.98
CA GLY A 226 10.44 -9.70 14.95
C GLY A 226 9.71 -10.87 14.28
N LEU A 227 9.11 -10.62 13.11
CA LEU A 227 8.45 -11.67 12.33
C LEU A 227 9.47 -12.70 11.82
N ALA A 228 10.63 -12.26 11.32
CA ALA A 228 11.71 -13.16 10.89
C ALA A 228 12.24 -14.03 12.05
N TYR A 229 12.45 -13.45 13.24
CA TYR A 229 12.80 -14.21 14.43
C TYR A 229 11.72 -15.23 14.81
N TYR A 230 10.44 -14.85 14.72
CA TYR A 230 9.35 -15.80 14.98
C TYR A 230 9.40 -16.99 14.01
N ARG A 231 9.58 -16.75 12.72
CA ARG A 231 9.71 -17.80 11.70
C ARG A 231 10.93 -18.71 11.93
N ALA A 232 12.02 -18.16 12.48
CA ALA A 232 13.22 -18.92 12.86
C ALA A 232 13.10 -19.65 14.19
N GLY A 233 11.97 -19.53 14.92
CA GLY A 233 11.79 -20.13 16.24
C GLY A 233 12.53 -19.42 17.36
N HIS A 234 13.14 -18.27 17.11
CA HIS A 234 13.83 -17.44 18.09
C HIS A 234 12.82 -16.58 18.89
N LEU A 235 11.94 -17.26 19.65
CA LEU A 235 10.74 -16.64 20.25
C LEU A 235 11.06 -15.45 21.16
N GLN A 236 12.12 -15.54 21.96
CA GLN A 236 12.50 -14.47 22.87
C GLN A 236 12.95 -13.21 22.11
N GLN A 237 13.81 -13.39 21.09
CA GLN A 237 14.25 -12.28 20.23
C GLN A 237 13.09 -11.67 19.42
N ALA A 238 12.13 -12.49 18.99
CA ALA A 238 10.92 -12.02 18.33
C ALA A 238 10.14 -11.08 19.24
N ILE A 239 9.89 -11.49 20.49
CA ILE A 239 9.16 -10.68 21.48
C ILE A 239 9.88 -9.36 21.75
N GLU A 240 11.19 -9.39 22.02
CA GLU A 240 12.00 -8.19 22.28
C GLU A 240 11.98 -7.19 21.11
N ALA A 241 12.12 -7.69 19.87
CA ALA A 241 12.07 -6.86 18.67
C ALA A 241 10.69 -6.20 18.47
N LEU A 242 9.61 -6.97 18.69
CA LEU A 242 8.23 -6.48 18.51
C LEU A 242 7.82 -5.50 19.62
N GLU A 243 8.23 -5.72 20.87
CA GLU A 243 8.03 -4.78 21.97
C GLU A 243 8.77 -3.46 21.70
N LYS A 244 10.00 -3.53 21.20
CA LYS A 244 10.76 -2.35 20.80
C LYS A 244 10.09 -1.62 19.64
N SER A 245 9.55 -2.35 18.65
CA SER A 245 8.73 -1.79 17.56
C SER A 245 7.49 -1.08 18.11
N ASN A 246 6.79 -1.66 19.10
CA ASN A 246 5.61 -1.04 19.72
C ASN A 246 5.94 0.26 20.47
N ALA A 247 7.12 0.37 21.06
CA ALA A 247 7.58 1.59 21.72
C ALA A 247 7.91 2.71 20.71
N GLY A 248 8.18 2.36 19.45
CA GLY A 248 8.49 3.31 18.39
C GLY A 248 7.28 4.08 17.85
N ARG A 249 7.56 5.06 16.97
CA ARG A 249 6.52 5.87 16.30
C ARG A 249 5.96 5.10 15.10
N TRP A 250 4.81 4.48 15.29
CA TRP A 250 4.08 3.79 14.23
C TRP A 250 2.57 3.94 14.44
N LYS A 251 1.76 3.83 13.37
CA LYS A 251 0.31 3.95 13.47
C LYS A 251 -0.28 2.81 14.31
N ARG A 252 -1.37 3.08 15.06
CA ARG A 252 -2.03 2.08 15.92
C ARG A 252 -2.39 0.81 15.14
N LEU A 253 -2.95 0.96 13.95
CA LEU A 253 -3.33 -0.17 13.10
C LEU A 253 -2.11 -0.99 12.66
N CYS A 254 -1.00 -0.33 12.29
CA CYS A 254 0.23 -1.04 11.96
C CYS A 254 0.81 -1.80 13.17
N LYS A 255 0.70 -1.24 14.39
CA LYS A 255 1.10 -1.93 15.64
C LYS A 255 0.26 -3.18 15.93
N ALA A 256 -0.95 -3.31 15.36
CA ALA A 256 -1.73 -4.54 15.46
C ALA A 256 -1.02 -5.74 14.77
N GLN A 257 -0.18 -5.51 13.75
CA GLN A 257 0.67 -6.57 13.19
C GLN A 257 1.62 -7.13 14.25
N ASN A 258 2.29 -6.25 15.03
CA ASN A 258 3.12 -6.70 16.15
C ASN A 258 2.31 -7.52 17.17
N GLY A 259 1.09 -7.08 17.50
CA GLY A 259 0.20 -7.76 18.43
C GLY A 259 -0.13 -9.20 17.98
N LEU A 260 -0.40 -9.40 16.70
CA LEU A 260 -0.66 -10.72 16.13
C LEU A 260 0.58 -11.64 16.20
N VAL A 261 1.75 -11.12 15.85
CA VAL A 261 3.00 -11.91 15.94
C VAL A 261 3.39 -12.18 17.40
N LEU A 262 3.20 -11.22 18.30
CA LEU A 262 3.37 -11.42 19.75
C LEU A 262 2.44 -12.51 20.27
N ALA A 263 1.17 -12.51 19.86
CA ALA A 263 0.22 -13.56 20.22
C ALA A 263 0.73 -14.95 19.83
N MET A 264 1.20 -15.09 18.58
CA MET A 264 1.75 -16.35 18.06
C MET A 264 3.05 -16.75 18.80
N ALA A 265 3.94 -15.80 19.07
CA ALA A 265 5.20 -16.06 19.77
C ALA A 265 4.97 -16.47 21.23
N HIS A 266 4.05 -15.81 21.95
CA HIS A 266 3.67 -16.21 23.31
C HIS A 266 3.00 -17.58 23.33
N HIS A 267 2.10 -17.87 22.38
CA HIS A 267 1.49 -19.19 22.24
C HIS A 267 2.54 -20.29 22.05
N SER A 268 3.47 -20.07 21.13
CA SER A 268 4.57 -21.03 20.86
C SER A 268 5.52 -21.20 22.05
N ALA A 269 5.62 -20.17 22.91
CA ALA A 269 6.38 -20.23 24.17
C ALA A 269 5.60 -20.84 25.34
N GLY A 270 4.36 -21.33 25.12
CA GLY A 270 3.50 -21.91 26.15
C GLY A 270 2.80 -20.90 27.07
N ARG A 271 2.87 -19.61 26.76
CA ARG A 271 2.28 -18.50 27.53
C ARG A 271 0.89 -18.16 26.99
N GLN A 272 -0.09 -18.98 27.32
CA GLN A 272 -1.43 -18.94 26.71
C GLN A 272 -2.22 -17.68 27.06
N GLU A 273 -2.13 -17.19 28.30
CA GLU A 273 -2.85 -16.00 28.74
C GLU A 273 -2.38 -14.75 28.00
N GLU A 274 -1.07 -14.56 27.89
CA GLU A 274 -0.47 -13.46 27.14
C GLU A 274 -0.79 -13.55 25.63
N ALA A 275 -0.78 -14.77 25.08
CA ALA A 275 -1.16 -15.01 23.69
C ALA A 275 -2.59 -14.56 23.39
N GLN A 276 -3.54 -14.93 24.26
CA GLN A 276 -4.94 -14.54 24.13
C GLN A 276 -5.14 -13.02 24.29
N GLN A 277 -4.44 -12.38 25.24
CA GLN A 277 -4.51 -10.93 25.45
C GLN A 277 -4.03 -10.17 24.22
N TRP A 278 -2.88 -10.55 23.67
CA TRP A 278 -2.34 -9.92 22.46
C TRP A 278 -3.26 -10.13 21.24
N LEU A 279 -3.78 -11.34 21.05
CA LEU A 279 -4.72 -11.64 19.98
C LEU A 279 -5.98 -10.80 20.08
N GLN A 280 -6.59 -10.73 21.26
CA GLN A 280 -7.80 -9.94 21.50
C GLN A 280 -7.56 -8.45 21.22
N GLN A 281 -6.47 -7.88 21.73
CA GLN A 281 -6.15 -6.47 21.51
C GLN A 281 -5.95 -6.15 20.03
N ALA A 282 -5.23 -7.01 19.29
CA ALA A 282 -4.98 -6.83 17.86
C ALA A 282 -6.27 -6.96 17.05
N THR A 283 -7.09 -7.99 17.31
CA THR A 283 -8.36 -8.20 16.59
C THR A 283 -9.36 -7.07 16.80
N VAL A 284 -9.51 -6.56 18.04
CA VAL A 284 -10.35 -5.38 18.32
C VAL A 284 -9.87 -4.17 17.50
N THR A 285 -8.56 -3.93 17.43
CA THR A 285 -8.02 -2.80 16.68
C THR A 285 -8.30 -2.92 15.17
N ILE A 286 -8.22 -4.13 14.61
CA ILE A 286 -8.51 -4.40 13.21
C ILE A 286 -10.01 -4.25 12.92
N ASP A 287 -10.87 -4.80 13.79
CA ASP A 287 -12.32 -4.75 13.63
C ASP A 287 -12.87 -3.32 13.73
N GLU A 288 -12.32 -2.49 14.62
CA GLU A 288 -12.63 -1.07 14.69
C GLU A 288 -12.25 -0.29 13.42
N ALA A 289 -11.18 -0.72 12.74
CA ALA A 289 -10.71 -0.10 11.50
C ALA A 289 -11.47 -0.59 10.25
N ARG A 290 -12.12 -1.75 10.33
CA ARG A 290 -12.87 -2.31 9.20
C ARG A 290 -14.05 -1.42 8.84
N PRO A 291 -14.17 -0.97 7.59
CA PRO A 291 -15.30 -0.13 7.18
C PRO A 291 -16.64 -0.87 7.38
N LYS A 292 -17.62 -0.19 8.00
CA LYS A 292 -18.99 -0.71 8.12
C LYS A 292 -19.69 -0.85 6.78
N ASP A 293 -19.31 -0.01 5.82
CA ASP A 293 -19.76 -0.05 4.43
C ASP A 293 -18.66 -0.72 3.59
N ALA A 294 -18.95 -1.92 3.09
CA ALA A 294 -18.02 -2.71 2.30
C ALA A 294 -17.61 -2.03 0.97
N SER A 295 -18.33 -0.99 0.53
CA SER A 295 -17.94 -0.19 -0.63
C SER A 295 -16.77 0.75 -0.35
N LYS A 296 -16.47 1.02 0.92
CA LYS A 296 -15.38 1.92 1.34
C LYS A 296 -14.09 1.14 1.59
N PRO A 297 -12.93 1.73 1.24
CA PRO A 297 -11.64 1.13 1.54
C PRO A 297 -11.32 1.21 3.05
N ALA A 298 -10.55 0.24 3.55
CA ALA A 298 -10.00 0.29 4.89
C ALA A 298 -9.04 1.50 5.04
N PRO A 299 -8.95 2.13 6.24
CA PRO A 299 -8.10 3.31 6.48
C PRO A 299 -6.65 2.91 6.75
N ALA A 300 -6.04 2.17 5.81
CA ALA A 300 -4.69 1.60 5.89
C ALA A 300 -3.94 1.79 4.58
N TYR A 301 -2.66 1.45 4.57
CA TYR A 301 -1.98 1.12 3.33
C TYR A 301 -2.37 -0.32 2.92
N ALA A 302 -2.39 -0.59 1.62
CA ALA A 302 -2.88 -1.88 1.10
C ALA A 302 -2.00 -3.06 1.57
N ASP A 303 -0.69 -2.87 1.59
CA ASP A 303 0.28 -3.86 2.06
C ASP A 303 0.15 -4.13 3.56
N ASP A 304 -0.11 -3.10 4.38
CA ASP A 304 -0.39 -3.27 5.80
C ASP A 304 -1.71 -4.01 6.02
N TRP A 305 -2.74 -3.72 5.21
CA TRP A 305 -4.04 -4.40 5.31
C TRP A 305 -3.93 -5.88 4.94
N ILE A 306 -3.20 -6.19 3.87
CA ILE A 306 -2.89 -7.57 3.46
C ILE A 306 -2.15 -8.31 4.58
N ALA A 307 -1.13 -7.69 5.18
CA ALA A 307 -0.38 -8.27 6.29
C ALA A 307 -1.27 -8.57 7.50
N LEU A 308 -2.15 -7.62 7.87
CA LEU A 308 -3.07 -7.78 9.00
C LEU A 308 -4.02 -8.95 8.80
N GLU A 309 -4.61 -9.11 7.61
CA GLU A 309 -5.52 -10.19 7.31
C GLU A 309 -4.82 -11.56 7.34
N LEU A 310 -3.60 -11.66 6.81
CA LEU A 310 -2.82 -12.90 6.82
C LEU A 310 -2.41 -13.30 8.25
N LEU A 311 -1.79 -12.37 8.98
CA LEU A 311 -1.32 -12.63 10.34
C LEU A 311 -2.49 -12.92 11.29
N ARG A 312 -3.64 -12.27 11.09
CA ARG A 312 -4.86 -12.56 11.85
C ARG A 312 -5.34 -13.99 11.61
N ARG A 313 -5.47 -14.41 10.35
CA ARG A 313 -5.90 -15.78 9.99
C ARG A 313 -4.97 -16.82 10.64
N GLU A 314 -3.66 -16.58 10.59
CA GLU A 314 -2.67 -17.48 11.18
C GLU A 314 -2.79 -17.51 12.73
N ALA A 315 -2.83 -16.35 13.38
CA ALA A 315 -2.90 -16.26 14.83
C ALA A 315 -4.22 -16.84 15.41
N GLU A 316 -5.35 -16.57 14.77
CA GLU A 316 -6.64 -17.15 15.16
C GLU A 316 -6.64 -18.67 14.97
N GLY A 317 -6.09 -19.17 13.86
CA GLY A 317 -5.99 -20.61 13.61
C GLY A 317 -5.08 -21.36 14.58
N LEU A 318 -4.03 -20.69 15.10
CA LEU A 318 -3.12 -21.27 16.08
C LEU A 318 -3.69 -21.25 17.51
N ILE A 319 -4.35 -20.16 17.91
CA ILE A 319 -4.72 -19.89 19.30
C ILE A 319 -6.16 -20.30 19.62
N ARG A 320 -7.06 -20.31 18.62
CA ARG A 320 -8.49 -20.68 18.72
C ARG A 320 -8.83 -21.81 17.75
N PRO A 321 -8.23 -23.01 17.86
CA PRO A 321 -8.41 -24.03 16.81
C PRO A 321 -9.82 -24.65 16.69
N ASN A 322 -10.81 -24.36 17.57
CA ASN A 322 -12.02 -25.19 17.68
C ASN A 322 -13.34 -24.48 18.03
N ASP A 323 -13.62 -23.27 17.52
CA ASP A 323 -15.00 -22.73 17.62
C ASP A 323 -15.94 -23.15 16.46
N THR A 324 -15.47 -23.93 15.48
CA THR A 324 -16.25 -24.35 14.32
C THR A 324 -16.58 -25.86 14.25
N ALA A 325 -16.08 -26.68 15.17
CA ALA A 325 -16.28 -28.13 15.16
C ALA A 325 -17.50 -28.65 15.95
N ASP A 326 -18.15 -27.82 16.78
CA ASP A 326 -19.25 -28.25 17.65
C ASP A 326 -20.67 -27.91 17.15
N SER A 327 -20.83 -27.54 15.86
CA SER A 327 -22.16 -27.24 15.30
C SER A 327 -22.80 -28.36 14.45
N GLU A 328 -22.19 -29.54 14.37
CA GLU A 328 -22.85 -30.74 13.80
C GLU A 328 -23.15 -31.76 14.91
N GLU A 329 -24.18 -31.51 15.75
CA GLU A 329 -24.85 -32.59 16.46
C GLU A 329 -25.59 -33.45 15.42
N PRO A 330 -25.37 -34.76 15.40
CA PRO A 330 -26.21 -35.65 14.56
C PRO A 330 -27.63 -35.66 15.12
N GLN A 331 -28.58 -35.19 14.33
CA GLN A 331 -30.01 -35.47 14.59
C GLN A 331 -30.18 -36.97 14.60
N SER A 332 -30.32 -37.56 15.77
CA SER A 332 -30.74 -38.91 15.97
C SER A 332 -32.22 -39.03 15.56
N ASP A 333 -32.45 -39.78 14.50
CA ASP A 333 -33.78 -40.34 14.16
C ASP A 333 -34.39 -41.06 15.34
N GLN A 334 -35.57 -40.63 15.73
CA GLN A 334 -36.60 -41.47 16.37
C GLN A 334 -37.93 -41.21 15.69
#